data_dbcd7c385eadb47547c64b48f571bfa4
#
_entry.id   dbcd7c385eadb47547c64b48f571bfa4
#
_cell.length_a   1.000
_cell.length_b   1.000
_cell.length_c   1.000
_cell.angle_alpha   90.00
_cell.angle_beta   90.00
_cell.angle_gamma   90.00
#
_symmetry.space_group_name_H-M   'P 1'
#
loop_
_entity.id
_entity.type
_entity.pdbx_description
1 polymer ?
#
loop_
_entity_poly.entity_id
_entity_poly.type
_entity_poly.pdbx_seq_one_letter_code
_entity_poly.pdbx_strand_id
1 'polypeptide(L)'
;DKRKEICTLIGELVGKLHRHGLIHGDLTTSNMILSPEGKIFFVDFGLGEKNVEVEAQGVDLHLMKRALQSTHYLFWEECFKAVQYGYSSVLGAETAEKVYEKIKEIERRGRYVEERKQ
;
A
#
# COMPACT_ATOMS: atom_id res chain seq x y z
N ASP A 1 6.54 17.01 -9.47
CA ASP A 1 6.43 15.86 -10.34
C ASP A 1 5.07 15.20 -10.18
N LYS A 2 4.38 15.04 -11.29
CA LYS A 2 3.01 14.49 -11.33
C LYS A 2 2.93 13.08 -10.74
N ARG A 3 3.94 12.26 -11.01
CA ARG A 3 4.04 10.90 -10.51
C ARG A 3 4.09 10.87 -8.98
N LYS A 4 4.88 11.76 -8.41
CA LYS A 4 5.02 11.87 -6.97
C LYS A 4 3.71 12.31 -6.32
N GLU A 5 3.02 13.26 -6.95
CA GLU A 5 1.72 13.74 -6.46
C GLU A 5 0.69 12.62 -6.45
N ILE A 6 0.64 11.84 -7.53
CA ILE A 6 -0.30 10.72 -7.65
C ILE A 6 -0.01 9.66 -6.60
N CYS A 7 1.27 9.30 -6.41
CA CYS A 7 1.64 8.29 -5.42
C CYS A 7 1.35 8.76 -3.99
N THR A 8 1.57 10.04 -3.71
CA THR A 8 1.23 10.62 -2.41
C THR A 8 -0.27 10.51 -2.17
N LEU A 9 -1.07 10.83 -3.17
CA LEU A 9 -2.53 10.74 -3.08
C LEU A 9 -2.99 9.29 -2.85
N ILE A 10 -2.36 8.33 -3.53
CA ILE A 10 -2.65 6.91 -3.30
C ILE A 10 -2.41 6.56 -1.83
N GLY A 11 -1.28 6.99 -1.28
CA GLY A 11 -0.97 6.75 0.13
C GLY A 11 -1.99 7.35 1.07
N GLU A 12 -2.44 8.57 0.78
CA GLU A 12 -3.47 9.23 1.59
C GLU A 12 -4.77 8.43 1.57
N LEU A 13 -5.17 7.94 0.40
CA LEU A 13 -6.42 7.19 0.26
C LEU A 13 -6.34 5.83 0.97
N VAL A 14 -5.23 5.13 0.84
CA VAL A 14 -5.02 3.87 1.56
C VAL A 14 -5.05 4.13 3.07
N GLY A 15 -4.40 5.21 3.50
CA GLY A 15 -4.42 5.62 4.91
C GLY A 15 -5.84 5.87 5.41
N LYS A 16 -6.67 6.51 4.60
CA LYS A 16 -8.07 6.76 4.96
C LYS A 16 -8.85 5.46 5.09
N LEU A 17 -8.65 4.51 4.18
CA LEU A 17 -9.27 3.19 4.27
C LEU A 17 -8.90 2.53 5.59
N HIS A 18 -7.62 2.45 5.88
CA HIS A 18 -7.13 1.77 7.09
C HIS A 18 -7.59 2.48 8.35
N ARG A 19 -7.63 3.82 8.34
CA ARG A 19 -8.13 4.59 9.48
C ARG A 19 -9.59 4.26 9.79
N HIS A 20 -10.38 3.95 8.76
CA HIS A 20 -11.78 3.56 8.93
C HIS A 20 -11.95 2.06 9.16
N GLY A 21 -10.86 1.34 9.35
CA GLY A 21 -10.91 -0.09 9.62
C GLY A 21 -11.22 -0.95 8.41
N LEU A 22 -10.95 -0.44 7.21
CA LEU A 22 -11.21 -1.17 5.97
C LEU A 22 -9.91 -1.60 5.31
N ILE A 23 -9.88 -2.85 4.85
CA ILE A 23 -8.78 -3.43 4.08
C ILE A 23 -9.29 -3.65 2.67
N HIS A 24 -8.53 -3.24 1.67
CA HIS A 24 -8.94 -3.43 0.27
C HIS A 24 -8.87 -4.90 -0.15
N GLY A 25 -7.78 -5.55 0.20
CA GLY A 25 -7.59 -6.98 -0.08
C GLY A 25 -6.93 -7.29 -1.41
N ASP A 26 -6.98 -6.38 -2.37
CA ASP A 26 -6.33 -6.58 -3.68
C ASP A 26 -5.79 -5.24 -4.19
N LEU A 27 -4.97 -4.62 -3.37
CA LEU A 27 -4.49 -3.26 -3.58
C LEU A 27 -3.34 -3.24 -4.59
N THR A 28 -3.72 -3.18 -5.87
CA THR A 28 -2.78 -3.13 -6.99
C THR A 28 -3.09 -1.92 -7.86
N THR A 29 -2.14 -1.55 -8.72
CA THR A 29 -2.34 -0.42 -9.63
C THR A 29 -3.45 -0.66 -10.64
N SER A 30 -3.74 -1.92 -10.98
CA SER A 30 -4.84 -2.23 -11.89
C SER A 30 -6.22 -2.04 -11.27
N ASN A 31 -6.30 -1.92 -9.94
CA ASN A 31 -7.57 -1.69 -9.24
C ASN A 31 -7.73 -0.22 -8.83
N MET A 32 -7.09 0.67 -9.58
CA MET A 32 -7.20 2.11 -9.37
C MET A 32 -7.61 2.80 -10.66
N ILE A 33 -8.46 3.80 -10.54
CA ILE A 33 -8.88 4.63 -11.66
C ILE A 33 -8.54 6.08 -11.35
N LEU A 34 -7.80 6.72 -12.26
CA LEU A 34 -7.48 8.14 -12.17
C LEU A 34 -8.46 8.91 -13.04
N SER A 35 -9.22 9.80 -12.43
CA SER A 35 -10.19 10.62 -13.17
C SER A 35 -9.49 11.80 -13.85
N PRO A 36 -10.14 12.41 -14.86
CA PRO A 36 -9.60 13.62 -15.50
C PRO A 36 -9.39 14.78 -14.53
N GLU A 37 -10.12 14.84 -13.44
CA GLU A 37 -9.99 15.86 -12.40
C GLU A 37 -8.86 15.57 -11.42
N GLY A 38 -8.12 14.49 -11.63
CA GLY A 38 -7.00 14.14 -10.76
C GLY A 38 -7.38 13.38 -9.49
N LYS A 39 -8.59 12.84 -9.44
CA LYS A 39 -9.05 12.02 -8.32
C LYS A 39 -8.75 10.56 -8.58
N ILE A 40 -8.47 9.82 -7.52
CA ILE A 40 -8.19 8.38 -7.60
C ILE A 40 -9.32 7.63 -6.93
N PHE A 41 -9.81 6.60 -7.60
CA PHE A 41 -10.84 5.72 -7.08
C PHE A 41 -10.30 4.29 -7.04
N PHE A 42 -10.51 3.62 -5.91
CA PHE A 42 -10.21 2.20 -5.82
C PHE A 42 -11.43 1.41 -6.25
N VAL A 43 -11.19 0.33 -6.98
CA VAL A 43 -12.26 -0.57 -7.45
C VAL A 43 -11.95 -1.98 -7.01
N ASP A 44 -12.92 -2.87 -7.20
CA ASP A 44 -12.79 -4.30 -6.94
C ASP A 44 -12.45 -4.64 -5.50
N PHE A 45 -13.38 -4.29 -4.60
CA PHE A 45 -13.28 -4.57 -3.17
C PHE A 45 -13.78 -5.99 -2.82
N GLY A 46 -13.86 -6.90 -3.81
CA GLY A 46 -14.38 -8.25 -3.57
C GLY A 46 -13.63 -9.04 -2.51
N LEU A 47 -12.36 -8.74 -2.29
CA LEU A 47 -11.55 -9.37 -1.25
C LEU A 47 -11.42 -8.49 -0.01
N GLY A 48 -12.12 -7.36 0.03
CA GLY A 48 -12.04 -6.41 1.13
C GLY A 48 -12.71 -6.94 2.40
N GLU A 49 -12.28 -6.40 3.53
CA GLU A 49 -12.82 -6.78 4.83
C GLU A 49 -12.68 -5.65 5.84
N LYS A 50 -13.44 -5.74 6.93
CA LYS A 50 -13.25 -4.87 8.09
C LYS A 50 -12.16 -5.49 8.95
N ASN A 51 -11.08 -4.77 9.18
CA ASN A 51 -9.98 -5.27 9.99
C ASN A 51 -9.11 -4.09 10.40
N VAL A 52 -8.79 -4.01 11.69
CA VAL A 52 -7.96 -2.92 12.23
C VAL A 52 -6.58 -3.41 12.65
N GLU A 53 -6.24 -4.66 12.37
CA GLU A 53 -4.96 -5.22 12.78
C GLU A 53 -3.81 -4.73 11.90
N VAL A 54 -2.67 -4.50 12.52
CA VAL A 54 -1.46 -4.05 11.84
C VAL A 54 -1.02 -5.08 10.78
N GLU A 55 -1.20 -6.36 11.09
CA GLU A 55 -0.86 -7.43 10.13
C GLU A 55 -1.66 -7.28 8.83
N ALA A 56 -2.98 -7.06 8.93
CA ALA A 56 -3.83 -6.90 7.76
C ALA A 56 -3.49 -5.64 6.97
N GLN A 57 -3.21 -4.55 7.68
CA GLN A 57 -2.80 -3.29 7.05
C GLN A 57 -1.46 -3.44 6.34
N GLY A 58 -0.53 -4.18 6.96
CA GLY A 58 0.77 -4.45 6.38
C GLY A 58 0.67 -5.29 5.11
N VAL A 59 -0.18 -6.33 5.12
CA VAL A 59 -0.42 -7.16 3.93
C VAL A 59 -0.97 -6.30 2.79
N ASP A 60 -1.94 -5.46 3.09
CA ASP A 60 -2.58 -4.59 2.10
C ASP A 60 -1.57 -3.65 1.44
N LEU A 61 -0.78 -2.96 2.26
CA LEU A 61 0.21 -2.01 1.76
C LEU A 61 1.39 -2.74 1.06
N HIS A 62 1.72 -3.94 1.51
CA HIS A 62 2.76 -4.76 0.87
C HIS A 62 2.33 -5.19 -0.54
N LEU A 63 1.05 -5.47 -0.76
CA LEU A 63 0.53 -5.75 -2.09
C LEU A 63 0.77 -4.55 -3.02
N MET A 64 0.53 -3.33 -2.53
CA MET A 64 0.80 -2.13 -3.30
C MET A 64 2.27 -2.00 -3.65
N LYS A 65 3.15 -2.25 -2.70
CA LYS A 65 4.59 -2.21 -2.93
C LYS A 65 4.99 -3.17 -4.03
N ARG A 66 4.51 -4.41 -3.96
CA ARG A 66 4.83 -5.43 -4.95
C ARG A 66 4.27 -5.10 -6.33
N ALA A 67 3.06 -4.51 -6.38
CA ALA A 67 2.47 -4.07 -7.63
C ALA A 67 3.33 -2.99 -8.28
N LEU A 68 3.83 -2.04 -7.50
CA LEU A 68 4.72 -1.00 -8.01
C LEU A 68 6.03 -1.60 -8.50
N GLN A 69 6.60 -2.55 -7.78
CA GLN A 69 7.84 -3.21 -8.18
C GLN A 69 7.71 -3.92 -9.51
N SER A 70 6.58 -4.58 -9.77
CA SER A 70 6.40 -5.38 -10.98
C SER A 70 5.94 -4.55 -12.19
N THR A 71 5.15 -3.50 -11.99
CA THR A 71 4.61 -2.71 -13.10
C THR A 71 5.39 -1.43 -13.38
N HIS A 72 6.11 -0.91 -12.39
CA HIS A 72 6.83 0.37 -12.50
C HIS A 72 8.23 0.22 -11.93
N TYR A 73 8.94 -0.82 -12.32
CA TYR A 73 10.18 -1.21 -11.68
C TYR A 73 11.27 -0.13 -11.70
N LEU A 74 11.23 0.78 -12.68
CA LEU A 74 12.22 1.87 -12.76
C LEU A 74 11.97 2.97 -11.72
N PHE A 75 10.75 3.14 -11.26
CA PHE A 75 10.37 4.26 -10.37
C PHE A 75 9.73 3.80 -9.06
N TRP A 76 9.66 2.50 -8.83
CA TRP A 76 8.86 1.99 -7.72
C TRP A 76 9.33 2.54 -6.36
N GLU A 77 10.62 2.74 -6.19
CA GLU A 77 11.15 3.24 -4.92
C GLU A 77 10.65 4.65 -4.62
N GLU A 78 10.75 5.54 -5.61
CA GLU A 78 10.24 6.90 -5.48
C GLU A 78 8.74 6.91 -5.24
N CYS A 79 8.01 6.08 -6.01
CA CYS A 79 6.57 5.99 -5.87
C CYS A 79 6.19 5.46 -4.49
N PHE A 80 6.85 4.41 -4.02
CA PHE A 80 6.50 3.84 -2.72
C PHE A 80 6.84 4.79 -1.58
N LYS A 81 7.94 5.55 -1.69
CA LYS A 81 8.26 6.59 -0.70
C LYS A 81 7.16 7.65 -0.64
N ALA A 82 6.63 8.04 -1.80
CA ALA A 82 5.53 9.00 -1.86
C ALA A 82 4.24 8.42 -1.27
N VAL A 83 3.96 7.14 -1.55
CA VAL A 83 2.83 6.42 -0.94
C VAL A 83 2.98 6.44 0.58
N GLN A 84 4.16 6.13 1.10
CA GLN A 84 4.42 6.15 2.54
C GLN A 84 4.23 7.54 3.12
N TYR A 85 4.68 8.57 2.43
CA TYR A 85 4.49 9.95 2.87
C TYR A 85 3.00 10.27 3.03
N GLY A 86 2.19 9.94 2.02
CA GLY A 86 0.75 10.17 2.07
C GLY A 86 0.07 9.35 3.16
N TYR A 87 0.46 8.08 3.28
CA TYR A 87 -0.08 7.17 4.29
C TYR A 87 0.19 7.70 5.70
N SER A 88 1.43 8.09 5.97
CA SER A 88 1.83 8.65 7.27
C SER A 88 1.11 9.96 7.58
N SER A 89 0.83 10.77 6.55
CA SER A 89 0.16 12.06 6.76
C SER A 89 -1.27 11.87 7.28
N VAL A 90 -1.90 10.73 6.93
CA VAL A 90 -3.27 10.43 7.38
C VAL A 90 -3.29 9.71 8.72
N LEU A 91 -2.45 8.69 8.89
CA LEU A 91 -2.47 7.86 10.10
C LEU A 91 -1.60 8.38 11.22
N GLY A 92 -0.67 9.29 10.93
CA GLY A 92 0.34 9.73 11.86
C GLY A 92 1.57 8.85 11.77
N ALA A 93 2.73 9.44 12.05
CA ALA A 93 4.02 8.77 11.89
C ALA A 93 4.16 7.51 12.73
N GLU A 94 3.70 7.55 13.98
CA GLU A 94 3.84 6.42 14.89
C GLU A 94 3.04 5.20 14.42
N THR A 95 1.78 5.41 14.06
CA THR A 95 0.91 4.33 13.58
C THR A 95 1.43 3.78 12.26
N ALA A 96 1.81 4.67 11.33
CA ALA A 96 2.32 4.26 10.03
C ALA A 96 3.61 3.44 10.16
N GLU A 97 4.49 3.82 11.08
CA GLU A 97 5.75 3.13 11.30
C GLU A 97 5.52 1.67 11.69
N LYS A 98 4.50 1.41 12.50
CA LYS A 98 4.14 0.03 12.89
C LYS A 98 3.76 -0.80 11.66
N VAL A 99 3.04 -0.19 10.72
CA VAL A 99 2.67 -0.86 9.47
C VAL A 99 3.91 -1.13 8.63
N TYR A 100 4.82 -0.16 8.51
CA TYR A 100 6.05 -0.32 7.75
C TYR A 100 6.93 -1.42 8.32
N GLU A 101 7.04 -1.49 9.64
CA GLU A 101 7.79 -2.57 10.30
C GLU A 101 7.15 -3.93 10.01
N LYS A 102 5.82 -3.96 9.97
CA LYS A 102 5.10 -5.19 9.62
C LYS A 102 5.39 -5.63 8.19
N ILE A 103 5.50 -4.69 7.25
CA ILE A 103 5.88 -5.00 5.87
C ILE A 103 7.24 -5.69 5.84
N LYS A 104 8.22 -5.17 6.58
CA LYS A 104 9.55 -5.78 6.67
C LYS A 104 9.49 -7.19 7.21
N GLU A 105 8.66 -7.40 8.21
CA GLU A 105 8.45 -8.71 8.82
C GLU A 105 7.83 -9.70 7.83
N ILE A 106 6.83 -9.25 7.08
CA ILE A 106 6.18 -10.05 6.03
C ILE A 106 7.20 -10.44 4.97
N GLU A 107 8.05 -9.52 4.56
CA GLU A 107 9.08 -9.78 3.56
C GLU A 107 10.10 -10.79 4.05
N ARG A 108 10.49 -10.72 5.33
CA ARG A 108 11.40 -11.70 5.92
C ARG A 108 10.80 -13.10 5.93
N ARG A 109 9.52 -13.22 6.27
CA ARG A 109 8.81 -14.50 6.25
C ARG A 109 8.77 -15.11 4.85
N GLY A 110 8.54 -14.27 3.85
CA GLY A 110 8.53 -14.71 2.45
C GLY A 110 9.88 -15.26 2.02
N ARG A 111 10.96 -14.57 2.34
CA ARG A 111 12.32 -15.03 2.04
C ARG A 111 12.64 -16.34 2.74
N TYR A 112 12.24 -16.49 4.00
CA TYR A 112 12.47 -17.70 4.78
C TYR A 112 11.78 -18.90 4.13
N VAL A 113 10.54 -18.73 3.69
CA VAL A 113 9.80 -19.78 3.00
C VAL A 113 10.49 -20.18 1.70
N GLU A 114 10.97 -19.19 0.92
CA GLU A 114 11.71 -19.48 -0.32
C GLU A 114 12.99 -20.25 -0.07
N GLU A 115 13.75 -19.87 0.95
CA GLU A 115 14.97 -20.57 1.33
C GLU A 115 14.70 -22.03 1.71
N ARG A 116 13.59 -22.28 2.40
CA ARG A 116 13.23 -23.64 2.82
C ARG A 116 12.80 -24.54 1.65
N LYS A 117 12.35 -23.95 0.55
CA LYS A 117 11.95 -24.71 -0.63
C LYS A 117 13.14 -25.15 -1.47
N GLN A 118 14.29 -24.54 -1.26
CA GLN A 118 15.53 -24.91 -1.94
C GLN A 118 16.23 -26.04 -1.14
#